data_cb20ba187ccb28904924ff229eea1a85
#
_entry.id   cb20ba187ccb28904924ff229eea1a85
#
_cell.length_a   1.000
_cell.length_b   1.000
_cell.length_c   1.000
_cell.angle_alpha   90.00
_cell.angle_beta   90.00
_cell.angle_gamma   90.00
#
_symmetry.space_group_name_H-M   'P 1'
#
loop_
_entity.id
_entity.type
_entity.pdbx_description
1 polymer ?
#
loop_
_entity_poly.entity_id
_entity_poly.type
_entity_poly.pdbx_seq_one_letter_code
_entity_poly.pdbx_strand_id
1 'polypeptide(L)'
;LRENKKDISVCVAFLITTLSFYVLGSQNLEKFNNQEVKNLDYKVRILSSNISIDRFYNNIDPITAIEELIEISSPKKNEKIIFIWPEGIIPGISQDQLKEYKWLFENKFNENHLLAIGINSKEDENKNIKYFNSLSIFDHNLNIIDTYKKINLVPFGEFLPFEKLLK
;
A
#
# COMPACT_ATOMS: atom_id res chain seq x y z
N LEU A 1 -51.78 15.29 10.16
CA LEU A 1 -50.98 16.55 10.22
C LEU A 1 -49.63 16.42 10.99
N ARG A 2 -49.54 15.51 11.96
CA ARG A 2 -48.32 15.35 12.79
C ARG A 2 -47.28 14.43 12.08
N GLU A 3 -47.71 13.49 11.26
CA GLU A 3 -46.83 12.61 10.45
C GLU A 3 -46.16 13.39 9.32
N ASN A 4 -46.87 14.25 8.62
CA ASN A 4 -46.29 15.10 7.56
C ASN A 4 -45.16 16.02 8.05
N LYS A 5 -45.19 16.47 9.31
CA LYS A 5 -44.11 17.32 9.85
C LYS A 5 -42.81 16.53 10.09
N LYS A 6 -42.92 15.26 10.51
CA LYS A 6 -41.74 14.39 10.68
C LYS A 6 -41.09 14.07 9.34
N ASP A 7 -41.91 13.74 8.34
CA ASP A 7 -41.40 13.42 7.01
C ASP A 7 -40.72 14.62 6.35
N ILE A 8 -41.30 15.80 6.49
CA ILE A 8 -40.70 17.05 6.03
C ILE A 8 -39.34 17.31 6.76
N SER A 9 -39.29 17.09 8.07
CA SER A 9 -38.07 17.28 8.86
C SER A 9 -36.95 16.32 8.40
N VAL A 10 -37.29 15.07 8.11
CA VAL A 10 -36.32 14.09 7.58
C VAL A 10 -35.83 14.50 6.18
N CYS A 11 -36.71 14.93 5.30
CA CYS A 11 -36.34 15.41 3.97
C CYS A 11 -35.42 16.64 4.04
N VAL A 12 -35.73 17.59 4.92
CA VAL A 12 -34.90 18.79 5.13
C VAL A 12 -33.54 18.41 5.70
N ALA A 13 -33.47 17.51 6.68
CA ALA A 13 -32.21 17.04 7.23
C ALA A 13 -31.35 16.35 6.16
N PHE A 14 -31.97 15.50 5.33
CA PHE A 14 -31.28 14.85 4.20
C PHE A 14 -30.73 15.86 3.20
N LEU A 15 -31.52 16.86 2.81
CA LEU A 15 -31.07 17.91 1.90
C LEU A 15 -29.90 18.72 2.47
N ILE A 16 -29.98 19.10 3.75
CA ILE A 16 -28.87 19.83 4.42
C ILE A 16 -27.61 18.98 4.43
N THR A 17 -27.72 17.70 4.77
CA THR A 17 -26.58 16.78 4.80
C THR A 17 -25.93 16.63 3.42
N THR A 18 -26.77 16.42 2.39
CA THR A 18 -26.28 16.28 1.01
C THR A 18 -25.61 17.58 0.53
N LEU A 19 -26.19 18.74 0.82
CA LEU A 19 -25.61 20.03 0.47
C LEU A 19 -24.29 20.25 1.20
N SER A 20 -24.20 19.87 2.47
CA SER A 20 -22.96 19.97 3.26
C SER A 20 -21.84 19.12 2.65
N PHE A 21 -22.12 17.87 2.28
CA PHE A 21 -21.15 17.02 1.62
C PHE A 21 -20.73 17.56 0.25
N TYR A 22 -21.65 18.13 -0.50
CA TYR A 22 -21.34 18.76 -1.79
C TYR A 22 -20.39 19.96 -1.61
N VAL A 23 -20.66 20.84 -0.65
CA VAL A 23 -19.81 22.02 -0.37
C VAL A 23 -18.44 21.59 0.12
N LEU A 24 -18.35 20.64 1.04
CA LEU A 24 -17.08 20.11 1.56
C LEU A 24 -16.27 19.42 0.44
N GLY A 25 -16.94 18.63 -0.40
CA GLY A 25 -16.31 17.97 -1.54
C GLY A 25 -15.78 18.96 -2.56
N SER A 26 -16.56 19.99 -2.89
CA SER A 26 -16.15 21.07 -3.81
C SER A 26 -14.92 21.83 -3.29
N GLN A 27 -14.90 22.19 -2.01
CA GLN A 27 -13.76 22.87 -1.40
C GLN A 27 -12.48 22.00 -1.39
N ASN A 28 -12.63 20.70 -1.12
CA ASN A 28 -11.50 19.78 -1.15
C ASN A 28 -10.97 19.58 -2.59
N LEU A 29 -11.86 19.51 -3.56
CA LEU A 29 -11.47 19.43 -4.97
C LEU A 29 -10.72 20.69 -5.43
N GLU A 30 -11.19 21.87 -5.05
CA GLU A 30 -10.53 23.13 -5.34
C GLU A 30 -9.12 23.19 -4.70
N LYS A 31 -9.01 22.79 -3.43
CA LYS A 31 -7.70 22.69 -2.77
C LYS A 31 -6.76 21.73 -3.50
N PHE A 32 -7.28 20.58 -3.93
CA PHE A 32 -6.49 19.59 -4.69
C PHE A 32 -6.01 20.17 -6.03
N ASN A 33 -6.90 20.81 -6.79
CA ASN A 33 -6.57 21.39 -8.09
C ASN A 33 -5.57 22.56 -8.01
N ASN A 34 -5.59 23.29 -6.88
CA ASN A 34 -4.69 24.42 -6.64
C ASN A 34 -3.35 24.00 -5.98
N GLN A 35 -3.14 22.70 -5.71
CA GLN A 35 -1.85 22.24 -5.22
C GLN A 35 -0.80 22.31 -6.34
N GLU A 36 0.34 22.93 -6.04
CA GLU A 36 1.50 22.88 -6.93
C GLU A 36 1.96 21.42 -7.07
N VAL A 37 1.82 20.89 -8.27
CA VAL A 37 2.36 19.56 -8.59
C VAL A 37 3.88 19.70 -8.68
N LYS A 38 4.58 19.24 -7.64
CA LYS A 38 6.04 19.09 -7.72
C LYS A 38 6.35 17.97 -8.71
N ASN A 39 6.95 18.34 -9.83
CA ASN A 39 7.46 17.35 -10.78
C ASN A 39 8.57 16.55 -10.10
N LEU A 40 8.33 15.28 -9.89
CA LEU A 40 9.37 14.34 -9.50
C LEU A 40 10.26 14.04 -10.71
N ASP A 41 11.57 14.09 -10.51
CA ASP A 41 12.55 13.70 -11.54
C ASP A 41 12.61 12.16 -11.73
N TYR A 42 11.55 11.47 -11.36
CA TYR A 42 11.40 10.02 -11.46
C TYR A 42 10.11 9.66 -12.19
N LYS A 43 10.20 8.67 -13.06
CA LYS A 43 9.01 7.98 -13.58
C LYS A 43 8.51 7.02 -12.51
N VAL A 44 7.20 6.85 -12.40
CA VAL A 44 6.60 5.85 -11.51
C VAL A 44 6.11 4.68 -12.36
N ARG A 45 6.50 3.47 -11.99
CA ARG A 45 6.03 2.23 -12.60
C ARG A 45 5.36 1.35 -11.58
N ILE A 46 4.05 1.25 -11.67
CA ILE A 46 3.24 0.39 -10.79
C ILE A 46 3.13 -0.98 -11.45
N LEU A 47 3.50 -2.02 -10.71
CA LEU A 47 3.35 -3.39 -11.16
C LEU A 47 1.94 -3.88 -10.87
N SER A 48 1.29 -4.42 -11.89
CA SER A 48 0.07 -5.20 -11.74
C SER A 48 0.39 -6.63 -12.16
N SER A 49 0.81 -7.43 -11.21
CA SER A 49 1.04 -8.85 -11.46
C SER A 49 -0.32 -9.56 -11.47
N ASN A 50 -0.63 -10.26 -12.54
CA ASN A 50 -1.80 -11.14 -12.62
C ASN A 50 -1.53 -12.45 -11.84
N ILE A 51 -1.15 -12.30 -10.56
CA ILE A 51 -0.79 -13.42 -9.68
C ILE A 51 -2.08 -14.01 -9.14
N SER A 52 -2.32 -15.30 -9.40
CA SER A 52 -3.44 -16.04 -8.82
C SER A 52 -3.37 -16.04 -7.29
N ILE A 53 -4.54 -15.93 -6.65
CA ILE A 53 -4.70 -16.08 -5.19
C ILE A 53 -4.15 -17.44 -4.70
N ASP A 54 -4.21 -18.47 -5.53
CA ASP A 54 -3.65 -19.80 -5.22
C ASP A 54 -2.16 -19.75 -4.85
N ARG A 55 -1.47 -18.71 -5.28
CA ARG A 55 -0.07 -18.46 -4.92
C ARG A 55 0.15 -18.29 -3.43
N PHE A 56 -0.82 -17.74 -2.69
CA PHE A 56 -0.72 -17.58 -1.24
C PHE A 56 -0.95 -18.90 -0.48
N TYR A 57 -1.61 -19.87 -1.11
CA TYR A 57 -1.90 -21.17 -0.52
C TYR A 57 -0.88 -22.24 -0.92
N ASN A 58 -0.21 -22.08 -2.04
CA ASN A 58 0.87 -22.94 -2.50
C ASN A 58 2.19 -22.31 -2.04
N ASN A 59 3.05 -23.11 -1.38
CA ASN A 59 4.41 -22.68 -0.99
C ASN A 59 5.24 -22.36 -2.22
N ILE A 60 5.10 -21.12 -2.73
CA ILE A 60 5.92 -20.65 -3.84
C ILE A 60 7.27 -20.27 -3.30
N ASP A 61 8.29 -20.72 -4.00
CA ASP A 61 9.67 -20.32 -3.74
C ASP A 61 9.81 -18.80 -3.92
N PRO A 62 10.25 -18.10 -2.87
CA PRO A 62 10.48 -16.66 -2.93
C PRO A 62 11.38 -16.22 -4.08
N ILE A 63 12.35 -17.03 -4.46
CA ILE A 63 13.27 -16.74 -5.58
C ILE A 63 12.48 -16.57 -6.85
N THR A 64 11.64 -17.54 -7.20
CA THR A 64 10.79 -17.50 -8.39
C THR A 64 9.87 -16.27 -8.38
N ALA A 65 9.28 -15.94 -7.22
CA ALA A 65 8.42 -14.78 -7.10
C ALA A 65 9.17 -13.47 -7.36
N ILE A 66 10.37 -13.33 -6.81
CA ILE A 66 11.19 -12.13 -6.98
C ILE A 66 11.68 -12.02 -8.43
N GLU A 67 12.12 -13.12 -9.05
CA GLU A 67 12.57 -13.12 -10.45
C GLU A 67 11.47 -12.66 -11.41
N GLU A 68 10.24 -13.18 -11.25
CA GLU A 68 9.09 -12.73 -12.05
C GLU A 68 8.81 -11.24 -11.86
N LEU A 69 8.88 -10.72 -10.62
CA LEU A 69 8.66 -9.32 -10.35
C LEU A 69 9.73 -8.43 -10.98
N ILE A 70 10.97 -8.87 -10.96
CA ILE A 70 12.08 -8.17 -11.62
C ILE A 70 11.87 -8.16 -13.14
N GLU A 71 11.45 -9.27 -13.73
CA GLU A 71 11.18 -9.38 -15.15
C GLU A 71 10.04 -8.43 -15.58
N ILE A 72 8.90 -8.44 -14.86
CA ILE A 72 7.78 -7.55 -15.09
C ILE A 72 8.19 -6.08 -14.89
N SER A 73 9.04 -5.80 -13.91
CA SER A 73 9.58 -4.45 -13.66
C SER A 73 10.35 -3.92 -14.85
N SER A 74 11.04 -4.79 -15.60
CA SER A 74 11.81 -4.44 -16.80
C SER A 74 12.63 -3.15 -16.62
N PRO A 75 13.56 -3.09 -15.64
CA PRO A 75 14.30 -1.87 -15.29
C PRO A 75 15.21 -1.43 -16.43
N LYS A 76 15.23 -0.11 -16.69
CA LYS A 76 16.09 0.50 -17.72
C LYS A 76 17.15 1.36 -17.03
N LYS A 77 18.41 1.00 -17.15
CA LYS A 77 19.53 1.61 -16.43
C LYS A 77 19.66 3.13 -16.59
N ASN A 78 19.18 3.69 -17.69
CA ASN A 78 19.31 5.11 -18.01
C ASN A 78 18.06 5.93 -17.62
N GLU A 79 17.07 5.34 -16.99
CA GLU A 79 15.85 6.00 -16.56
C GLU A 79 15.77 6.02 -15.03
N LYS A 80 15.42 7.19 -14.47
CA LYS A 80 15.09 7.27 -13.05
C LYS A 80 13.68 6.76 -12.83
N ILE A 81 13.52 5.65 -12.12
CA ILE A 81 12.23 4.98 -11.94
C ILE A 81 12.02 4.60 -10.47
N ILE A 82 10.83 4.89 -9.98
CA ILE A 82 10.30 4.32 -8.74
C ILE A 82 9.40 3.15 -9.16
N PHE A 83 9.78 1.94 -8.78
CA PHE A 83 8.97 0.75 -8.98
C PHE A 83 8.07 0.55 -7.77
N ILE A 84 6.76 0.42 -7.97
CA ILE A 84 5.80 0.12 -6.91
C ILE A 84 5.34 -1.32 -7.06
N TRP A 85 5.72 -2.15 -6.10
CA TRP A 85 5.31 -3.53 -5.98
C TRP A 85 4.17 -3.63 -4.96
N PRO A 86 2.99 -4.17 -5.33
CA PRO A 86 1.83 -4.17 -4.47
C PRO A 86 2.00 -5.01 -3.21
N GLU A 87 1.07 -4.84 -2.28
CA GLU A 87 0.99 -5.58 -1.03
C GLU A 87 0.89 -7.09 -1.25
N GLY A 88 1.58 -7.86 -0.40
CA GLY A 88 1.49 -9.33 -0.39
C GLY A 88 2.11 -10.02 -1.60
N ILE A 89 2.84 -9.31 -2.46
CA ILE A 89 3.35 -9.85 -3.72
C ILE A 89 4.50 -10.84 -3.52
N ILE A 90 5.23 -10.71 -2.40
CA ILE A 90 6.30 -11.63 -2.00
C ILE A 90 5.85 -12.35 -0.73
N PRO A 91 5.22 -13.54 -0.83
CA PRO A 91 4.71 -14.25 0.34
C PRO A 91 5.85 -14.80 1.20
N GLY A 92 5.65 -14.76 2.51
CA GLY A 92 6.53 -15.42 3.48
C GLY A 92 7.84 -14.70 3.79
N ILE A 93 8.11 -13.54 3.16
CA ILE A 93 9.34 -12.76 3.41
C ILE A 93 8.99 -11.44 4.08
N SER A 94 9.75 -11.09 5.12
CA SER A 94 9.75 -9.76 5.73
C SER A 94 10.80 -8.85 5.09
N GLN A 95 10.66 -7.51 5.31
CA GLN A 95 11.59 -6.52 4.75
C GLN A 95 13.06 -6.79 5.11
N ASP A 96 13.33 -7.31 6.31
CA ASP A 96 14.70 -7.61 6.74
C ASP A 96 15.30 -8.80 6.01
N GLN A 97 14.45 -9.79 5.69
CA GLN A 97 14.84 -11.00 4.98
C GLN A 97 15.05 -10.74 3.48
N LEU A 98 14.41 -9.71 2.90
CA LEU A 98 14.55 -9.38 1.48
C LEU A 98 16.02 -9.16 1.11
N LYS A 99 16.85 -8.69 2.03
CA LYS A 99 18.29 -8.46 1.80
C LYS A 99 19.08 -9.74 1.50
N GLU A 100 18.59 -10.90 1.93
CA GLU A 100 19.19 -12.21 1.65
C GLU A 100 19.11 -12.56 0.16
N TYR A 101 18.15 -11.95 -0.55
CA TYR A 101 17.92 -12.12 -1.99
C TYR A 101 18.56 -11.02 -2.85
N LYS A 102 19.45 -10.19 -2.27
CA LYS A 102 20.09 -9.06 -2.96
C LYS A 102 20.72 -9.46 -4.30
N TRP A 103 21.30 -10.63 -4.39
CA TRP A 103 21.95 -11.14 -5.58
C TRP A 103 21.01 -11.23 -6.82
N LEU A 104 19.70 -11.36 -6.63
CA LEU A 104 18.71 -11.33 -7.71
C LEU A 104 18.56 -9.93 -8.31
N PHE A 105 18.73 -8.90 -7.47
CA PHE A 105 18.58 -7.49 -7.85
C PHE A 105 19.86 -6.91 -8.45
N GLU A 106 21.01 -7.48 -8.10
CA GLU A 106 22.31 -7.06 -8.62
C GLU A 106 22.32 -7.14 -10.16
N ASN A 107 22.90 -6.12 -10.80
CA ASN A 107 22.94 -5.97 -12.27
C ASN A 107 21.58 -5.70 -12.96
N LYS A 108 20.46 -5.80 -12.27
CA LYS A 108 19.13 -5.44 -12.78
C LYS A 108 18.77 -4.00 -12.43
N PHE A 109 18.97 -3.62 -11.17
CA PHE A 109 18.71 -2.27 -10.68
C PHE A 109 20.03 -1.51 -10.47
N ASN A 110 19.97 -0.18 -10.46
CA ASN A 110 21.09 0.72 -10.21
C ASN A 110 20.63 1.96 -9.44
N GLU A 111 21.52 2.93 -9.22
CA GLU A 111 21.29 4.16 -8.46
C GLU A 111 20.15 5.05 -8.98
N ASN A 112 19.68 4.80 -10.19
CA ASN A 112 18.52 5.49 -10.77
C ASN A 112 17.19 4.86 -10.34
N HIS A 113 17.21 3.77 -9.57
CA HIS A 113 16.01 3.01 -9.24
C HIS A 113 15.73 3.03 -7.75
N LEU A 114 14.46 3.24 -7.42
CA LEU A 114 13.89 3.03 -6.09
C LEU A 114 12.82 1.95 -6.17
N LEU A 115 12.70 1.16 -5.11
CA LEU A 115 11.72 0.10 -5.00
C LEU A 115 10.80 0.39 -3.80
N ALA A 116 9.54 0.67 -4.06
CA ALA A 116 8.50 0.79 -3.04
C ALA A 116 7.73 -0.53 -3.00
N ILE A 117 7.95 -1.34 -1.98
CA ILE A 117 7.45 -2.72 -1.90
C ILE A 117 6.46 -2.85 -0.75
N GLY A 118 5.25 -3.35 -1.04
CA GLY A 118 4.29 -3.78 -0.02
C GLY A 118 4.75 -5.10 0.61
N ILE A 119 5.40 -5.01 1.77
CA ILE A 119 6.06 -6.14 2.44
C ILE A 119 5.87 -6.05 3.95
N ASN A 120 5.82 -7.19 4.63
CA ASN A 120 5.71 -7.20 6.09
C ASN A 120 6.99 -6.69 6.75
N SER A 121 6.82 -5.79 7.73
CA SER A 121 7.89 -5.40 8.65
C SER A 121 7.67 -6.06 10.02
N LYS A 122 8.75 -6.23 10.79
CA LYS A 122 8.68 -6.75 12.14
C LYS A 122 9.38 -5.82 13.12
N GLU A 123 8.85 -5.75 14.34
CA GLU A 123 9.48 -5.07 15.47
C GLU A 123 9.57 -5.99 16.65
N ASP A 124 10.70 -5.94 17.36
CA ASP A 124 10.89 -6.65 18.61
C ASP A 124 10.56 -5.69 19.77
N GLU A 125 9.39 -5.87 20.39
CA GLU A 125 9.00 -5.18 21.59
C GLU A 125 9.13 -6.14 22.79
N ASN A 126 10.19 -6.02 23.56
CA ASN A 126 10.39 -6.81 24.79
C ASN A 126 10.29 -8.34 24.61
N LYS A 127 10.92 -8.89 23.56
CA LYS A 127 10.87 -10.30 23.15
C LYS A 127 9.55 -10.75 22.52
N ASN A 128 8.62 -9.85 22.27
CA ASN A 128 7.44 -10.10 21.46
C ASN A 128 7.63 -9.53 20.07
N ILE A 129 7.67 -10.39 19.05
CA ILE A 129 7.78 -9.96 17.66
C ILE A 129 6.39 -9.56 17.18
N LYS A 130 6.24 -8.30 16.80
CA LYS A 130 5.05 -7.78 16.13
C LYS A 130 5.29 -7.64 14.64
N TYR A 131 4.35 -8.11 13.86
CA TYR A 131 4.34 -7.95 12.40
C TYR A 131 3.40 -6.83 12.00
N PHE A 132 3.84 -6.04 11.03
CA PHE A 132 3.07 -4.94 10.45
C PHE A 132 2.98 -5.12 8.94
N ASN A 133 1.80 -4.88 8.41
CA ASN A 133 1.64 -4.67 6.97
C ASN A 133 2.25 -3.30 6.63
N SER A 134 3.21 -3.27 5.72
CA SER A 134 4.02 -2.08 5.49
C SER A 134 4.29 -1.83 4.00
N LEU A 135 4.51 -0.57 3.67
CA LEU A 135 5.13 -0.15 2.41
C LEU A 135 6.54 0.31 2.74
N SER A 136 7.54 -0.40 2.26
CA SER A 136 8.95 -0.09 2.49
C SER A 136 9.59 0.41 1.21
N ILE A 137 10.39 1.48 1.32
CA ILE A 137 11.14 2.06 0.22
C ILE A 137 12.59 1.62 0.35
N PHE A 138 13.11 1.04 -0.72
CA PHE A 138 14.48 0.53 -0.80
C PHE A 138 15.25 1.25 -1.90
N ASP A 139 16.57 1.37 -1.69
CA ASP A 139 17.50 1.68 -2.76
C ASP A 139 17.79 0.42 -3.62
N HIS A 140 18.58 0.58 -4.67
CA HIS A 140 18.99 -0.52 -5.55
C HIS A 140 19.84 -1.61 -4.87
N ASN A 141 20.39 -1.34 -3.68
CA ASN A 141 21.15 -2.28 -2.86
C ASN A 141 20.29 -2.95 -1.77
N LEU A 142 18.96 -2.73 -1.82
CA LEU A 142 18.01 -3.18 -0.80
C LEU A 142 18.28 -2.64 0.60
N ASN A 143 18.89 -1.46 0.69
CA ASN A 143 18.91 -0.73 1.95
C ASN A 143 17.56 -0.02 2.13
N ILE A 144 16.98 -0.14 3.31
CA ILE A 144 15.70 0.50 3.64
C ILE A 144 15.95 2.00 3.77
N ILE A 145 15.24 2.80 2.97
CA ILE A 145 15.25 4.26 3.02
C ILE A 145 14.17 4.74 3.99
N ASP A 146 12.97 4.17 3.87
CA ASP A 146 11.82 4.52 4.70
C ASP A 146 10.83 3.36 4.78
N THR A 147 10.00 3.33 5.83
CA THR A 147 8.96 2.33 6.02
C THR A 147 7.70 2.97 6.59
N TYR A 148 6.61 2.85 5.85
CA TYR A 148 5.28 3.21 6.31
C TYR A 148 4.52 1.96 6.77
N LYS A 149 4.10 1.94 8.04
CA LYS A 149 3.27 0.86 8.60
C LYS A 149 1.80 1.21 8.42
N LYS A 150 1.01 0.26 7.97
CA LYS A 150 -0.43 0.43 7.79
C LYS A 150 -1.08 0.70 9.16
N ILE A 151 -1.73 1.86 9.29
CA ILE A 151 -2.37 2.31 10.52
C ILE A 151 -3.83 1.87 10.55
N ASN A 152 -4.53 2.06 9.43
CA ASN A 152 -5.95 1.73 9.31
C ASN A 152 -6.12 0.29 8.80
N LEU A 153 -6.38 -0.61 9.72
CA LEU A 153 -6.62 -2.01 9.41
C LEU A 153 -8.07 -2.22 8.94
N VAL A 154 -8.26 -3.21 8.04
CA VAL A 154 -9.59 -3.55 7.51
C VAL A 154 -10.36 -4.38 8.54
N PRO A 155 -11.53 -3.89 9.02
CA PRO A 155 -12.38 -4.64 9.93
C PRO A 155 -12.76 -6.00 9.32
N PHE A 156 -12.77 -7.05 10.13
CA PHE A 156 -13.07 -8.45 9.78
C PHE A 156 -12.09 -9.12 8.80
N GLY A 157 -11.18 -8.36 8.15
CA GLY A 157 -10.12 -8.90 7.30
C GLY A 157 -8.78 -8.97 8.02
N GLU A 158 -8.41 -7.88 8.71
CA GLU A 158 -7.11 -7.76 9.38
C GLU A 158 -7.22 -7.68 10.90
N PHE A 159 -8.39 -7.35 11.42
CA PHE A 159 -8.72 -7.46 12.84
C PHE A 159 -10.19 -7.76 13.06
N LEU A 160 -10.52 -8.35 14.20
CA LEU A 160 -11.89 -8.66 14.59
C LEU A 160 -12.42 -7.50 15.47
N PRO A 161 -13.36 -6.66 14.96
CA PRO A 161 -13.98 -5.64 15.80
C PRO A 161 -14.71 -6.32 16.96
N PHE A 162 -14.62 -5.72 18.15
CA PHE A 162 -15.27 -6.25 19.36
C PHE A 162 -14.83 -7.66 19.77
N GLU A 163 -13.58 -8.04 19.51
CA GLU A 163 -13.03 -9.37 19.86
C GLU A 163 -13.32 -9.80 21.30
N LYS A 164 -13.27 -8.84 22.25
CA LYS A 164 -13.58 -9.09 23.67
C LYS A 164 -15.05 -9.42 23.95
N LEU A 165 -15.96 -9.10 23.03
CA LEU A 165 -17.40 -9.38 23.14
C LEU A 165 -17.79 -10.67 22.42
N LEU A 166 -16.92 -11.14 21.50
CA LEU A 166 -17.15 -12.31 20.67
C LEU A 166 -16.43 -13.57 21.18
N LYS A 167 -15.58 -13.43 22.20
CA LYS A 167 -14.98 -14.49 23.01
C LYS A 167 -15.78 -14.68 24.28
#